data_d407241b89dfb62a7c25e414913688e1
#
_entry.id   d407241b89dfb62a7c25e414913688e1
#
_cell.length_a   1.000
_cell.length_b   1.000
_cell.length_c   1.000
_cell.angle_alpha   90.00
_cell.angle_beta   90.00
_cell.angle_gamma   90.00
#
_symmetry.space_group_name_H-M   'P 1'
#
loop_
_entity.id
_entity.type
_entity.pdbx_description
1 polymer ?
#
loop_
_entity_poly.entity_id
_entity_poly.type
_entity_poly.pdbx_seq_one_letter_code
_entity_poly.pdbx_strand_id
1 'polypeptide(L)'
;MPSVQSPSFQVQAPGAEAHLSRGVQLMQEQLFEAAAAEFERAVTLNAADPKAHLEFAACLLSLGRNDEARRQFEQVRKLAGESRYVTYYLGRLDLLGNDYASAIKRLGSVAEDPPFPDTAFHLGVAYVSSGDVEQGTKWLERAAKLLPRDYRVHYRLARAYSSGGHEQEANREYELYSQLRDVHKNTEKDVRDCASALRTKPPADAREVCRRIYDPNDADKLTLLGQLFGDAGAFGEALEPLNRAVQLDPNSFEAWHNLGVTYFRLNQYKEARAPLEKSVALRPEFYGSVVLLGATLYMLGDDAAALPMLERAHRLNPNDAQTTAVLEKLRAAQKKN
;
A
#
# COMPACT_ATOMS: atom_id res chain seq x y z
N MET A 1 -2.88 50.69 35.49
CA MET A 1 -2.68 49.25 35.45
C MET A 1 -2.57 48.88 33.96
N PRO A 2 -1.43 48.38 33.46
CA PRO A 2 -1.32 47.95 32.08
C PRO A 2 -1.96 46.55 31.93
N SER A 3 -2.87 46.44 30.97
CA SER A 3 -3.52 45.18 30.58
C SER A 3 -2.49 44.22 29.98
N VAL A 4 -2.26 43.11 30.65
CA VAL A 4 -1.48 41.98 30.12
C VAL A 4 -2.31 41.32 29.02
N GLN A 5 -1.96 41.54 27.78
CA GLN A 5 -2.47 40.82 26.65
C GLN A 5 -1.84 39.41 26.68
N SER A 6 -2.67 38.39 26.88
CA SER A 6 -2.27 36.98 26.72
C SER A 6 -1.81 36.73 25.29
N PRO A 7 -0.68 36.07 25.06
CA PRO A 7 -0.28 35.71 23.71
C PRO A 7 -1.29 34.71 23.12
N SER A 8 -2.01 35.14 22.09
CA SER A 8 -2.82 34.27 21.27
C SER A 8 -1.88 33.31 20.55
N PHE A 9 -1.84 32.07 20.98
CA PHE A 9 -1.25 30.96 20.20
C PHE A 9 -2.08 30.82 18.92
N GLN A 10 -1.62 31.41 17.85
CA GLN A 10 -2.10 31.08 16.51
C GLN A 10 -1.59 29.68 16.21
N VAL A 11 -2.47 28.68 16.25
CA VAL A 11 -2.21 27.37 15.66
C VAL A 11 -2.02 27.63 14.17
N GLN A 12 -0.78 27.58 13.70
CA GLN A 12 -0.51 27.68 12.26
C GLN A 12 -1.25 26.53 11.56
N ALA A 13 -1.96 26.87 10.48
CA ALA A 13 -2.62 25.88 9.65
C ALA A 13 -1.57 24.84 9.16
N PRO A 14 -1.95 23.54 9.08
CA PRO A 14 -1.03 22.51 8.61
C PRO A 14 -0.46 22.86 7.25
N GLY A 15 0.86 22.69 7.07
CA GLY A 15 1.52 22.90 5.79
C GLY A 15 1.22 21.80 4.78
N ALA A 16 1.61 21.97 3.51
CA ALA A 16 1.39 21.01 2.43
C ALA A 16 1.87 19.58 2.77
N GLU A 17 3.03 19.46 3.42
CA GLU A 17 3.62 18.18 3.81
C GLU A 17 2.78 17.43 4.86
N ALA A 18 2.15 18.15 5.79
CA ALA A 18 1.25 17.57 6.78
C ALA A 18 -0.01 16.99 6.13
N HIS A 19 -0.59 17.71 5.16
CA HIS A 19 -1.73 17.22 4.38
C HIS A 19 -1.35 16.02 3.51
N LEU A 20 -0.18 16.04 2.85
CA LEU A 20 0.34 14.91 2.09
C LEU A 20 0.48 13.65 2.99
N SER A 21 1.13 13.78 4.15
CA SER A 21 1.32 12.69 5.09
C SER A 21 0.00 12.14 5.63
N ARG A 22 -0.97 13.03 5.93
CA ARG A 22 -2.30 12.63 6.37
C ARG A 22 -3.06 11.89 5.27
N GLY A 23 -2.97 12.37 4.01
CA GLY A 23 -3.55 11.71 2.85
C GLY A 23 -3.01 10.29 2.66
N VAL A 24 -1.69 10.11 2.76
CA VAL A 24 -1.04 8.78 2.68
C VAL A 24 -1.53 7.85 3.80
N GLN A 25 -1.68 8.34 5.02
CA GLN A 25 -2.24 7.56 6.12
C GLN A 25 -3.68 7.11 5.83
N LEU A 26 -4.52 8.02 5.36
CA LEU A 26 -5.92 7.73 5.02
C LEU A 26 -6.04 6.74 3.86
N MET A 27 -5.12 6.78 2.89
CA MET A 27 -5.03 5.76 1.82
C MET A 27 -4.82 4.36 2.38
N GLN A 28 -3.95 4.22 3.40
CA GLN A 28 -3.69 2.93 4.06
C GLN A 28 -4.89 2.44 4.86
N GLU A 29 -5.65 3.36 5.45
CA GLU A 29 -6.92 3.08 6.12
C GLU A 29 -8.07 2.82 5.11
N GLN A 30 -7.80 2.85 3.80
CA GLN A 30 -8.77 2.72 2.69
C GLN A 30 -9.88 3.80 2.71
N LEU A 31 -9.62 4.91 3.37
CA LEU A 31 -10.52 6.07 3.43
C LEU A 31 -10.23 7.02 2.26
N PHE A 32 -10.44 6.51 1.04
CA PHE A 32 -9.98 7.15 -0.20
C PHE A 32 -10.57 8.55 -0.43
N GLU A 33 -11.83 8.80 -0.10
CA GLU A 33 -12.44 10.13 -0.25
C GLU A 33 -11.82 11.15 0.71
N ALA A 34 -11.56 10.76 1.94
CA ALA A 34 -10.89 11.61 2.92
C ALA A 34 -9.42 11.84 2.52
N ALA A 35 -8.74 10.82 1.99
CA ALA A 35 -7.38 10.95 1.46
C ALA A 35 -7.33 11.93 0.28
N ALA A 36 -8.28 11.85 -0.66
CA ALA A 36 -8.36 12.77 -1.79
C ALA A 36 -8.49 14.23 -1.34
N ALA A 37 -9.31 14.50 -0.32
CA ALA A 37 -9.46 15.85 0.22
C ALA A 37 -8.15 16.38 0.85
N GLU A 38 -7.38 15.54 1.52
CA GLU A 38 -6.09 15.90 2.08
C GLU A 38 -5.04 16.13 0.98
N PHE A 39 -4.99 15.28 -0.04
CA PHE A 39 -4.09 15.47 -1.19
C PHE A 39 -4.44 16.73 -1.99
N GLU A 40 -5.71 17.04 -2.18
CA GLU A 40 -6.16 18.28 -2.83
C GLU A 40 -5.64 19.51 -2.09
N ARG A 41 -5.70 19.52 -0.75
CA ARG A 41 -5.10 20.57 0.07
C ARG A 41 -3.58 20.64 -0.08
N ALA A 42 -2.91 19.47 -0.10
CA ALA A 42 -1.45 19.42 -0.27
C ALA A 42 -1.02 20.06 -1.59
N VAL A 43 -1.64 19.69 -2.72
CA VAL A 43 -1.30 20.26 -4.04
C VAL A 43 -1.74 21.71 -4.19
N THR A 44 -2.78 22.15 -3.46
CA THR A 44 -3.19 23.56 -3.43
C THR A 44 -2.17 24.43 -2.69
N LEU A 45 -1.61 23.92 -1.59
CA LEU A 45 -0.60 24.64 -0.79
C LEU A 45 0.79 24.61 -1.44
N ASN A 46 1.13 23.54 -2.17
CA ASN A 46 2.38 23.40 -2.90
C ASN A 46 2.16 22.72 -4.25
N ALA A 47 1.77 23.50 -5.25
CA ALA A 47 1.52 23.01 -6.61
C ALA A 47 2.79 22.57 -7.37
N ALA A 48 3.97 22.78 -6.81
CA ALA A 48 5.25 22.39 -7.41
C ALA A 48 5.79 21.06 -6.85
N ASP A 49 5.06 20.38 -5.97
CA ASP A 49 5.46 19.09 -5.39
C ASP A 49 5.00 17.91 -6.27
N PRO A 50 5.88 17.27 -7.03
CA PRO A 50 5.51 16.15 -7.88
C PRO A 50 5.05 14.91 -7.07
N LYS A 51 5.50 14.76 -5.82
CA LYS A 51 5.10 13.67 -4.94
C LYS A 51 3.64 13.81 -4.52
N ALA A 52 3.22 15.02 -4.12
CA ALA A 52 1.83 15.28 -3.75
C ALA A 52 0.87 15.00 -4.94
N HIS A 53 1.25 15.43 -6.15
CA HIS A 53 0.48 15.12 -7.35
C HIS A 53 0.43 13.62 -7.66
N LEU A 54 1.54 12.89 -7.44
CA LEU A 54 1.61 11.43 -7.66
C LEU A 54 0.67 10.67 -6.73
N GLU A 55 0.73 10.96 -5.42
CA GLU A 55 -0.13 10.33 -4.42
C GLU A 55 -1.61 10.68 -4.64
N PHE A 56 -1.89 11.93 -5.00
CA PHE A 56 -3.25 12.34 -5.35
C PHE A 56 -3.78 11.60 -6.59
N ALA A 57 -2.96 11.45 -7.63
CA ALA A 57 -3.32 10.70 -8.83
C ALA A 57 -3.63 9.23 -8.52
N ALA A 58 -2.82 8.58 -7.67
CA ALA A 58 -3.03 7.20 -7.25
C ALA A 58 -4.34 7.04 -6.45
N CYS A 59 -4.64 8.00 -5.56
CA CYS A 59 -5.89 8.04 -4.81
C CYS A 59 -7.11 8.19 -5.74
N LEU A 60 -7.04 9.12 -6.70
CA LEU A 60 -8.10 9.35 -7.68
C LEU A 60 -8.37 8.12 -8.56
N LEU A 61 -7.32 7.35 -8.91
CA LEU A 61 -7.48 6.07 -9.59
C LEU A 61 -8.25 5.05 -8.73
N SER A 62 -7.97 4.99 -7.43
CA SER A 62 -8.68 4.10 -6.51
C SER A 62 -10.17 4.47 -6.40
N LEU A 63 -10.50 5.75 -6.57
CA LEU A 63 -11.87 6.28 -6.62
C LEU A 63 -12.54 6.15 -8.00
N GLY A 64 -11.82 5.68 -9.02
CA GLY A 64 -12.33 5.66 -10.40
C GLY A 64 -12.46 7.04 -11.07
N ARG A 65 -11.88 8.10 -10.46
CA ARG A 65 -11.90 9.49 -10.97
C ARG A 65 -10.80 9.66 -12.04
N ASN A 66 -10.91 8.91 -13.13
CA ASN A 66 -9.85 8.70 -14.12
C ASN A 66 -9.36 9.98 -14.79
N ASP A 67 -10.28 10.91 -15.15
CA ASP A 67 -9.91 12.17 -15.82
C ASP A 67 -9.11 13.08 -14.88
N GLU A 68 -9.45 13.08 -13.61
CA GLU A 68 -8.73 13.85 -12.60
C GLU A 68 -7.37 13.23 -12.31
N ALA A 69 -7.31 11.89 -12.17
CA ALA A 69 -6.05 11.16 -12.05
C ALA A 69 -5.11 11.48 -13.22
N ARG A 70 -5.62 11.48 -14.45
CA ARG A 70 -4.85 11.86 -15.65
C ARG A 70 -4.25 13.26 -15.52
N ARG A 71 -5.03 14.24 -15.10
CA ARG A 71 -4.54 15.62 -14.90
C ARG A 71 -3.39 15.66 -13.89
N GLN A 72 -3.49 14.92 -12.80
CA GLN A 72 -2.45 14.89 -11.77
C GLN A 72 -1.17 14.19 -12.28
N PHE A 73 -1.27 13.04 -12.97
CA PHE A 73 -0.11 12.40 -13.59
C PHE A 73 0.59 13.28 -14.63
N GLU A 74 -0.18 14.05 -15.42
CA GLU A 74 0.38 15.01 -16.37
C GLU A 74 1.12 16.16 -15.65
N GLN A 75 0.66 16.58 -14.45
CA GLN A 75 1.42 17.52 -13.63
C GLN A 75 2.72 16.90 -13.12
N VAL A 76 2.70 15.65 -12.64
CA VAL A 76 3.94 14.95 -12.26
C VAL A 76 4.93 14.95 -13.42
N ARG A 77 4.47 14.62 -14.64
CA ARG A 77 5.31 14.61 -15.85
C ARG A 77 5.91 15.99 -16.17
N LYS A 78 5.14 17.05 -16.00
CA LYS A 78 5.62 18.43 -16.21
C LYS A 78 6.66 18.87 -15.17
N LEU A 79 6.48 18.48 -13.91
CA LEU A 79 7.32 18.90 -12.80
C LEU A 79 8.61 18.08 -12.66
N ALA A 80 8.51 16.76 -12.83
CA ALA A 80 9.60 15.81 -12.58
C ALA A 80 10.13 15.12 -13.85
N GLY A 81 9.52 15.38 -15.02
CA GLY A 81 9.88 14.72 -16.27
C GLY A 81 9.19 13.37 -16.47
N GLU A 82 9.60 12.67 -17.53
CA GLU A 82 9.11 11.31 -17.82
C GLU A 82 9.65 10.32 -16.80
N SER A 83 8.77 9.48 -16.27
CA SER A 83 9.15 8.33 -15.45
C SER A 83 8.37 7.10 -15.87
N ARG A 84 8.97 5.91 -15.75
CA ARG A 84 8.31 4.65 -16.08
C ARG A 84 7.01 4.44 -15.29
N TYR A 85 6.94 4.94 -14.05
CA TYR A 85 5.72 4.88 -13.22
C TYR A 85 4.60 5.72 -13.80
N VAL A 86 4.88 6.98 -14.13
CA VAL A 86 3.89 7.89 -14.73
C VAL A 86 3.45 7.39 -16.10
N THR A 87 4.40 6.92 -16.92
CA THR A 87 4.11 6.34 -18.24
C THR A 87 3.19 5.13 -18.14
N TYR A 88 3.45 4.24 -17.17
CA TYR A 88 2.58 3.09 -16.90
C TYR A 88 1.16 3.52 -16.50
N TYR A 89 1.00 4.43 -15.55
CA TYR A 89 -0.34 4.87 -15.11
C TYR A 89 -1.10 5.59 -16.23
N LEU A 90 -0.44 6.45 -16.99
CA LEU A 90 -1.05 7.10 -18.15
C LEU A 90 -1.46 6.06 -19.22
N GLY A 91 -0.64 5.03 -19.46
CA GLY A 91 -0.99 3.94 -20.36
C GLY A 91 -2.19 3.12 -19.88
N ARG A 92 -2.32 2.87 -18.56
CA ARG A 92 -3.53 2.26 -17.99
C ARG A 92 -4.76 3.13 -18.16
N LEU A 93 -4.63 4.44 -17.96
CA LEU A 93 -5.72 5.40 -18.18
C LEU A 93 -6.13 5.48 -19.65
N ASP A 94 -5.18 5.38 -20.58
CA ASP A 94 -5.47 5.28 -22.02
C ASP A 94 -6.28 4.00 -22.32
N LEU A 95 -5.88 2.87 -21.72
CA LEU A 95 -6.61 1.61 -21.86
C LEU A 95 -8.05 1.71 -21.32
N LEU A 96 -8.23 2.32 -20.14
CA LEU A 96 -9.55 2.55 -19.54
C LEU A 96 -10.41 3.49 -20.38
N GLY A 97 -9.80 4.45 -21.07
CA GLY A 97 -10.46 5.36 -22.01
C GLY A 97 -10.67 4.78 -23.42
N ASN A 98 -10.30 3.51 -23.63
CA ASN A 98 -10.34 2.82 -24.95
C ASN A 98 -9.42 3.44 -26.02
N ASP A 99 -8.45 4.26 -25.62
CA ASP A 99 -7.38 4.72 -26.52
C ASP A 99 -6.27 3.66 -26.56
N TYR A 100 -6.56 2.57 -27.27
CA TYR A 100 -5.66 1.42 -27.33
C TYR A 100 -4.32 1.74 -27.98
N ALA A 101 -4.30 2.64 -28.95
CA ALA A 101 -3.06 3.05 -29.64
C ALA A 101 -2.10 3.76 -28.68
N SER A 102 -2.60 4.72 -27.89
CA SER A 102 -1.80 5.40 -26.86
C SER A 102 -1.41 4.44 -25.73
N ALA A 103 -2.30 3.55 -25.30
CA ALA A 103 -2.02 2.53 -24.30
C ALA A 103 -0.87 1.60 -24.72
N ILE A 104 -0.92 1.07 -25.95
CA ILE A 104 0.14 0.21 -26.54
C ILE A 104 1.46 0.97 -26.59
N LYS A 105 1.46 2.21 -27.07
CA LYS A 105 2.67 3.02 -27.16
C LYS A 105 3.31 3.24 -25.79
N ARG A 106 2.54 3.66 -24.79
CA ARG A 106 3.05 3.97 -23.45
C ARG A 106 3.47 2.71 -22.70
N LEU A 107 2.59 1.71 -22.60
CA LEU A 107 2.91 0.47 -21.89
C LEU A 107 4.04 -0.29 -22.56
N GLY A 108 4.07 -0.29 -23.90
CA GLY A 108 5.17 -0.90 -24.67
C GLY A 108 6.52 -0.23 -24.41
N SER A 109 6.56 1.10 -24.24
CA SER A 109 7.82 1.81 -23.95
C SER A 109 8.45 1.46 -22.60
N VAL A 110 7.70 0.89 -21.67
CA VAL A 110 8.18 0.47 -20.33
C VAL A 110 8.16 -1.05 -20.13
N ALA A 111 7.81 -1.83 -21.17
CA ALA A 111 7.58 -3.27 -21.03
C ALA A 111 8.86 -4.09 -20.79
N GLU A 112 10.05 -3.58 -21.19
CA GLU A 112 11.32 -4.27 -20.96
C GLU A 112 11.89 -4.03 -19.55
N ASP A 113 11.62 -2.87 -18.94
CA ASP A 113 11.92 -2.56 -17.54
C ASP A 113 10.64 -2.06 -16.83
N PRO A 114 9.68 -2.98 -16.58
CA PRO A 114 8.36 -2.59 -16.14
C PRO A 114 8.37 -2.13 -14.69
N PRO A 115 7.64 -1.03 -14.36
CA PRO A 115 7.51 -0.57 -12.97
C PRO A 115 6.67 -1.52 -12.11
N PHE A 116 5.78 -2.31 -12.76
CA PHE A 116 4.89 -3.27 -12.09
C PHE A 116 4.78 -4.58 -12.88
N PRO A 117 4.61 -5.73 -12.20
CA PRO A 117 4.50 -7.04 -12.86
C PRO A 117 3.31 -7.17 -13.82
N ASP A 118 2.23 -6.38 -13.60
CA ASP A 118 1.01 -6.40 -14.41
C ASP A 118 1.10 -5.53 -15.69
N THR A 119 2.24 -4.92 -15.97
CA THR A 119 2.47 -4.15 -17.21
C THR A 119 2.21 -5.01 -18.44
N ALA A 120 2.71 -6.26 -18.45
CA ALA A 120 2.48 -7.21 -19.54
C ALA A 120 0.99 -7.55 -19.72
N PHE A 121 0.25 -7.68 -18.64
CA PHE A 121 -1.19 -7.90 -18.66
C PHE A 121 -1.94 -6.75 -19.34
N HIS A 122 -1.69 -5.51 -18.91
CA HIS A 122 -2.36 -4.34 -19.48
C HIS A 122 -2.00 -4.12 -20.95
N LEU A 123 -0.73 -4.38 -21.32
CA LEU A 123 -0.29 -4.29 -22.70
C LEU A 123 -0.96 -5.36 -23.57
N GLY A 124 -1.04 -6.60 -23.09
CA GLY A 124 -1.76 -7.67 -23.78
C GLY A 124 -3.24 -7.37 -23.98
N VAL A 125 -3.91 -6.84 -22.95
CA VAL A 125 -5.32 -6.40 -23.05
C VAL A 125 -5.47 -5.28 -24.09
N ALA A 126 -4.54 -4.31 -24.14
CA ALA A 126 -4.58 -3.23 -25.11
C ALA A 126 -4.47 -3.74 -26.55
N TYR A 127 -3.53 -4.67 -26.82
CA TYR A 127 -3.40 -5.29 -28.14
C TYR A 127 -4.64 -6.09 -28.56
N VAL A 128 -5.16 -6.96 -27.67
CA VAL A 128 -6.40 -7.71 -27.98
C VAL A 128 -7.58 -6.75 -28.26
N SER A 129 -7.70 -5.69 -27.48
CA SER A 129 -8.78 -4.72 -27.63
C SER A 129 -8.65 -3.86 -28.88
N SER A 130 -7.43 -3.66 -29.40
CA SER A 130 -7.16 -2.97 -30.68
C SER A 130 -7.38 -3.87 -31.90
N GLY A 131 -7.60 -5.18 -31.70
CA GLY A 131 -7.79 -6.17 -32.75
C GLY A 131 -6.52 -6.98 -33.10
N ASP A 132 -5.37 -6.65 -32.53
CA ASP A 132 -4.14 -7.43 -32.70
C ASP A 132 -4.10 -8.58 -31.68
N VAL A 133 -4.89 -9.61 -31.96
CA VAL A 133 -5.04 -10.78 -31.07
C VAL A 133 -3.73 -11.53 -30.92
N GLU A 134 -2.91 -11.62 -31.97
CA GLU A 134 -1.64 -12.36 -31.94
C GLU A 134 -0.64 -11.73 -30.96
N GLN A 135 -0.40 -10.43 -31.07
CA GLN A 135 0.50 -9.72 -30.16
C GLN A 135 -0.08 -9.71 -28.74
N GLY A 136 -1.39 -9.51 -28.61
CA GLY A 136 -2.07 -9.53 -27.32
C GLY A 136 -1.91 -10.87 -26.60
N THR A 137 -2.03 -11.99 -27.32
CA THR A 137 -1.83 -13.33 -26.76
C THR A 137 -0.40 -13.50 -26.22
N LYS A 138 0.63 -13.10 -26.97
CA LYS A 138 2.04 -13.17 -26.53
C LYS A 138 2.28 -12.39 -25.24
N TRP A 139 1.71 -11.20 -25.12
CA TRP A 139 1.84 -10.40 -23.89
C TRP A 139 1.07 -10.98 -22.73
N LEU A 140 -0.12 -11.56 -22.96
CA LEU A 140 -0.90 -12.24 -21.91
C LEU A 140 -0.22 -13.53 -21.44
N GLU A 141 0.46 -14.28 -22.34
CA GLU A 141 1.29 -15.42 -21.95
C GLU A 141 2.47 -14.99 -21.05
N ARG A 142 3.11 -13.84 -21.38
CA ARG A 142 4.15 -13.27 -20.51
C ARG A 142 3.57 -12.87 -19.16
N ALA A 143 2.37 -12.27 -19.15
CA ALA A 143 1.67 -11.92 -17.91
C ALA A 143 1.33 -13.16 -17.07
N ALA A 144 0.87 -14.26 -17.68
CA ALA A 144 0.57 -15.50 -16.97
C ALA A 144 1.82 -16.13 -16.31
N LYS A 145 3.00 -15.98 -16.91
CA LYS A 145 4.26 -16.40 -16.30
C LYS A 145 4.66 -15.52 -15.12
N LEU A 146 4.39 -14.20 -15.17
CA LEU A 146 4.72 -13.25 -14.11
C LEU A 146 3.70 -13.29 -12.96
N LEU A 147 2.44 -13.55 -13.28
CA LEU A 147 1.30 -13.52 -12.36
C LEU A 147 0.50 -14.83 -12.44
N PRO A 148 1.08 -15.99 -12.12
CA PRO A 148 0.49 -17.30 -12.37
C PRO A 148 -0.74 -17.61 -11.52
N ARG A 149 -1.01 -16.79 -10.48
CA ARG A 149 -2.20 -16.94 -9.61
C ARG A 149 -3.27 -15.87 -9.84
N ASP A 150 -3.05 -14.94 -10.77
CA ASP A 150 -4.04 -13.91 -11.08
C ASP A 150 -5.07 -14.45 -12.07
N TYR A 151 -6.26 -14.81 -11.56
CA TYR A 151 -7.36 -15.35 -12.38
C TYR A 151 -7.77 -14.41 -13.53
N ARG A 152 -7.57 -13.10 -13.40
CA ARG A 152 -7.90 -12.12 -14.45
C ARG A 152 -7.02 -12.31 -15.69
N VAL A 153 -5.74 -12.63 -15.48
CA VAL A 153 -4.79 -12.91 -16.56
C VAL A 153 -5.25 -14.13 -17.35
N HIS A 154 -5.56 -15.22 -16.66
CA HIS A 154 -6.01 -16.48 -17.28
C HIS A 154 -7.32 -16.31 -18.03
N TYR A 155 -8.27 -15.54 -17.49
CA TYR A 155 -9.50 -15.20 -18.21
C TYR A 155 -9.24 -14.44 -19.51
N ARG A 156 -8.36 -13.43 -19.48
CA ARG A 156 -8.03 -12.64 -20.68
C ARG A 156 -7.25 -13.46 -21.71
N LEU A 157 -6.34 -14.32 -21.25
CA LEU A 157 -5.57 -15.22 -22.11
C LEU A 157 -6.48 -16.25 -22.77
N ALA A 158 -7.41 -16.87 -22.01
CA ALA A 158 -8.40 -17.79 -22.56
C ALA A 158 -9.22 -17.14 -23.68
N ARG A 159 -9.69 -15.91 -23.46
CA ARG A 159 -10.44 -15.16 -24.48
C ARG A 159 -9.59 -14.83 -25.70
N ALA A 160 -8.32 -14.50 -25.52
CA ALA A 160 -7.41 -14.22 -26.62
C ALA A 160 -7.18 -15.48 -27.47
N TYR A 161 -6.93 -16.64 -26.83
CA TYR A 161 -6.80 -17.92 -27.52
C TYR A 161 -8.08 -18.30 -28.28
N SER A 162 -9.25 -18.14 -27.65
CA SER A 162 -10.53 -18.43 -28.31
C SER A 162 -10.75 -17.54 -29.53
N SER A 163 -10.42 -16.25 -29.44
CA SER A 163 -10.48 -15.33 -30.58
C SER A 163 -9.47 -15.66 -31.69
N GLY A 164 -8.36 -16.29 -31.37
CA GLY A 164 -7.34 -16.76 -32.30
C GLY A 164 -7.61 -18.16 -32.88
N GLY A 165 -8.68 -18.84 -32.47
CA GLY A 165 -9.04 -20.20 -32.91
C GLY A 165 -8.26 -21.32 -32.17
N HIS A 166 -7.59 -21.01 -31.07
CA HIS A 166 -6.80 -21.96 -30.25
C HIS A 166 -7.67 -22.53 -29.13
N GLU A 167 -8.66 -23.32 -29.49
CA GLU A 167 -9.70 -23.81 -28.56
C GLU A 167 -9.15 -24.69 -27.42
N GLN A 168 -8.11 -25.48 -27.66
CA GLN A 168 -7.53 -26.34 -26.62
C GLN A 168 -6.84 -25.52 -25.53
N GLU A 169 -6.05 -24.53 -25.95
CA GLU A 169 -5.37 -23.59 -25.05
C GLU A 169 -6.39 -22.75 -24.29
N ALA A 170 -7.42 -22.25 -24.98
CA ALA A 170 -8.50 -21.48 -24.37
C ALA A 170 -9.19 -22.26 -23.25
N ASN A 171 -9.54 -23.54 -23.49
CA ASN A 171 -10.20 -24.39 -22.49
C ASN A 171 -9.33 -24.62 -21.26
N ARG A 172 -8.03 -24.85 -21.42
CA ARG A 172 -7.09 -24.99 -20.29
C ARG A 172 -7.03 -23.73 -19.43
N GLU A 173 -6.94 -22.56 -20.08
CA GLU A 173 -6.90 -21.29 -19.38
C GLU A 173 -8.24 -20.95 -18.70
N TYR A 174 -9.39 -21.30 -19.29
CA TYR A 174 -10.69 -21.17 -18.65
C TYR A 174 -10.84 -22.06 -17.42
N GLU A 175 -10.33 -23.29 -17.48
CA GLU A 175 -10.32 -24.20 -16.33
C GLU A 175 -9.49 -23.61 -15.17
N LEU A 176 -8.26 -23.14 -15.48
CA LEU A 176 -7.39 -22.51 -14.49
C LEU A 176 -8.01 -21.22 -13.92
N TYR A 177 -8.60 -20.39 -14.78
CA TYR A 177 -9.39 -19.23 -14.35
C TYR A 177 -10.46 -19.59 -13.35
N SER A 178 -11.25 -20.66 -13.63
CA SER A 178 -12.32 -21.07 -12.74
C SER A 178 -11.80 -21.52 -11.38
N GLN A 179 -10.73 -22.33 -11.35
CA GLN A 179 -10.10 -22.79 -10.13
C GLN A 179 -9.56 -21.61 -9.29
N LEU A 180 -8.79 -20.72 -9.90
CA LEU A 180 -8.19 -19.56 -9.22
C LEU A 180 -9.25 -18.58 -8.72
N ARG A 181 -10.31 -18.33 -9.51
CA ARG A 181 -11.43 -17.48 -9.11
C ARG A 181 -12.17 -18.06 -7.90
N ASP A 182 -12.39 -19.35 -7.88
CA ASP A 182 -13.09 -20.01 -6.77
C ASP A 182 -12.23 -20.01 -5.49
N VAL A 183 -10.90 -20.20 -5.62
CA VAL A 183 -9.96 -19.99 -4.51
C VAL A 183 -10.03 -18.55 -4.00
N HIS A 184 -10.03 -17.56 -4.89
CA HIS A 184 -10.13 -16.13 -4.52
C HIS A 184 -11.43 -15.81 -3.77
N LYS A 185 -12.58 -16.27 -4.29
CA LYS A 185 -13.89 -16.09 -3.62
C LYS A 185 -13.95 -16.76 -2.25
N ASN A 186 -13.39 -17.96 -2.13
CA ASN A 186 -13.34 -18.66 -0.85
C ASN A 186 -12.46 -17.92 0.14
N THR A 187 -11.29 -17.41 -0.29
CA THR A 187 -10.42 -16.59 0.56
C THR A 187 -11.14 -15.33 1.03
N GLU A 188 -11.83 -14.59 0.14
CA GLU A 188 -12.62 -13.40 0.53
C GLU A 188 -13.72 -13.73 1.55
N LYS A 189 -14.41 -14.88 1.36
CA LYS A 189 -15.42 -15.35 2.30
C LYS A 189 -14.77 -15.66 3.65
N ASP A 190 -13.68 -16.42 3.67
CA ASP A 190 -12.98 -16.80 4.89
C ASP A 190 -12.47 -15.58 5.66
N VAL A 191 -11.98 -14.55 4.95
CA VAL A 191 -11.57 -13.25 5.55
C VAL A 191 -12.76 -12.56 6.22
N ARG A 192 -13.91 -12.46 5.53
CA ARG A 192 -15.12 -11.86 6.13
C ARG A 192 -15.60 -12.66 7.34
N ASP A 193 -15.62 -13.98 7.24
CA ASP A 193 -16.03 -14.89 8.31
C ASP A 193 -15.09 -14.77 9.53
N CYS A 194 -13.78 -14.72 9.30
CA CYS A 194 -12.76 -14.50 10.34
C CYS A 194 -12.94 -13.13 11.02
N ALA A 195 -13.00 -12.04 10.25
CA ALA A 195 -13.19 -10.69 10.79
C ALA A 195 -14.50 -10.57 11.60
N SER A 196 -15.57 -11.23 11.16
CA SER A 196 -16.82 -11.29 11.90
C SER A 196 -16.68 -12.10 13.18
N ALA A 197 -16.05 -13.28 13.11
CA ALA A 197 -15.85 -14.16 14.27
C ALA A 197 -15.00 -13.48 15.36
N LEU A 198 -13.95 -12.75 14.99
CA LEU A 198 -13.09 -12.00 15.92
C LEU A 198 -13.85 -10.92 16.70
N ARG A 199 -14.94 -10.39 16.12
CA ARG A 199 -15.80 -9.40 16.80
C ARG A 199 -16.92 -10.00 17.64
N THR A 200 -17.38 -11.20 17.29
CA THR A 200 -18.67 -11.72 17.80
C THR A 200 -18.57 -13.01 18.59
N LYS A 201 -17.44 -13.74 18.48
CA LYS A 201 -17.27 -15.07 19.07
C LYS A 201 -16.21 -15.08 20.18
N PRO A 202 -16.26 -16.06 21.08
CA PRO A 202 -15.16 -16.33 22.01
C PRO A 202 -13.83 -16.54 21.27
N PRO A 203 -12.68 -16.18 21.87
CA PRO A 203 -11.37 -16.22 21.17
C PRO A 203 -11.02 -17.57 20.57
N ALA A 204 -11.36 -18.69 21.24
CA ALA A 204 -11.07 -20.04 20.73
C ALA A 204 -11.86 -20.34 19.44
N ASP A 205 -13.16 -19.98 19.43
CA ASP A 205 -14.02 -20.23 18.27
C ASP A 205 -13.65 -19.31 17.09
N ALA A 206 -13.27 -18.06 17.39
CA ALA A 206 -12.80 -17.13 16.39
C ALA A 206 -11.49 -17.63 15.71
N ARG A 207 -10.55 -18.14 16.49
CA ARG A 207 -9.31 -18.74 15.96
C ARG A 207 -9.59 -19.91 15.01
N GLU A 208 -10.54 -20.78 15.33
CA GLU A 208 -10.89 -21.91 14.46
C GLU A 208 -11.46 -21.44 13.13
N VAL A 209 -12.28 -20.40 13.11
CA VAL A 209 -12.77 -19.80 11.86
C VAL A 209 -11.63 -19.19 11.05
N CYS A 210 -10.73 -18.45 11.71
CA CYS A 210 -9.60 -17.78 11.06
C CYS A 210 -8.54 -18.74 10.51
N ARG A 211 -8.45 -19.97 11.06
CA ARG A 211 -7.54 -21.02 10.58
C ARG A 211 -7.74 -21.38 9.12
N ARG A 212 -8.91 -21.13 8.54
CA ARG A 212 -9.20 -21.37 7.12
C ARG A 212 -8.36 -20.49 6.18
N ILE A 213 -7.90 -19.32 6.65
CA ILE A 213 -7.02 -18.42 5.89
C ILE A 213 -5.57 -18.90 5.96
N TYR A 214 -5.20 -19.63 7.04
CA TYR A 214 -3.82 -20.01 7.29
C TYR A 214 -3.27 -20.93 6.20
N ASP A 215 -2.23 -20.45 5.52
CA ASP A 215 -1.45 -21.21 4.55
C ASP A 215 0.05 -21.00 4.87
N PRO A 216 0.77 -22.01 5.37
CA PRO A 216 2.15 -21.86 5.84
C PRO A 216 3.16 -21.52 4.73
N ASN A 217 2.73 -21.54 3.46
CA ASN A 217 3.55 -21.26 2.29
C ASN A 217 3.11 -20.00 1.51
N ASP A 218 2.14 -19.25 2.03
CA ASP A 218 1.61 -18.04 1.40
C ASP A 218 1.82 -16.83 2.32
N ALA A 219 2.85 -16.02 2.02
CA ALA A 219 3.22 -14.86 2.84
C ALA A 219 2.10 -13.82 2.92
N ASP A 220 1.34 -13.63 1.83
CA ASP A 220 0.27 -12.64 1.78
C ASP A 220 -0.90 -13.04 2.68
N LYS A 221 -1.33 -14.31 2.63
CA LYS A 221 -2.37 -14.83 3.52
C LYS A 221 -1.96 -14.78 4.98
N LEU A 222 -0.70 -15.09 5.28
CA LEU A 222 -0.17 -15.03 6.64
C LEU A 222 -0.10 -13.58 7.15
N THR A 223 0.31 -12.64 6.30
CA THR A 223 0.31 -11.20 6.63
C THR A 223 -1.10 -10.71 6.91
N LEU A 224 -2.05 -11.06 6.04
CA LEU A 224 -3.47 -10.73 6.20
C LEU A 224 -4.05 -11.31 7.49
N LEU A 225 -3.76 -12.57 7.79
CA LEU A 225 -4.22 -13.23 9.01
C LEU A 225 -3.66 -12.53 10.27
N GLY A 226 -2.36 -12.19 10.25
CA GLY A 226 -1.74 -11.44 11.33
C GLY A 226 -2.34 -10.06 11.52
N GLN A 227 -2.66 -9.37 10.43
CA GLN A 227 -3.36 -8.09 10.48
C GLN A 227 -4.76 -8.23 11.09
N LEU A 228 -5.56 -9.20 10.66
CA LEU A 228 -6.90 -9.45 11.22
C LEU A 228 -6.87 -9.70 12.72
N PHE A 229 -5.90 -10.49 13.21
CA PHE A 229 -5.69 -10.69 14.64
C PHE A 229 -5.27 -9.39 15.35
N GLY A 230 -4.36 -8.62 14.74
CA GLY A 230 -3.91 -7.33 15.27
C GLY A 230 -5.04 -6.32 15.41
N ASP A 231 -5.89 -6.17 14.37
CA ASP A 231 -7.04 -5.28 14.34
C ASP A 231 -8.09 -5.65 15.40
N ALA A 232 -8.19 -6.94 15.73
CA ALA A 232 -9.06 -7.45 16.78
C ALA A 232 -8.42 -7.40 18.18
N GLY A 233 -7.19 -6.91 18.33
CA GLY A 233 -6.45 -6.89 19.59
C GLY A 233 -5.91 -8.25 20.05
N ALA A 234 -6.01 -9.27 19.23
CA ALA A 234 -5.51 -10.63 19.48
C ALA A 234 -4.02 -10.74 19.10
N PHE A 235 -3.19 -9.88 19.73
CA PHE A 235 -1.78 -9.71 19.34
C PHE A 235 -0.94 -10.98 19.53
N GLY A 236 -1.26 -11.82 20.52
CA GLY A 236 -0.56 -13.09 20.73
C GLY A 236 -0.74 -14.05 19.55
N GLU A 237 -1.95 -14.11 19.00
CA GLU A 237 -2.30 -14.93 17.85
C GLU A 237 -1.71 -14.41 16.52
N ALA A 238 -1.44 -13.11 16.45
CA ALA A 238 -0.83 -12.49 15.26
C ALA A 238 0.66 -12.85 15.08
N LEU A 239 1.37 -13.22 16.15
CA LEU A 239 2.82 -13.42 16.11
C LEU A 239 3.25 -14.57 15.19
N GLU A 240 2.60 -15.71 15.29
CA GLU A 240 2.99 -16.89 14.49
C GLU A 240 2.84 -16.64 12.99
N PRO A 241 1.67 -16.22 12.47
CA PRO A 241 1.53 -15.97 11.04
C PRO A 241 2.47 -14.85 10.56
N LEU A 242 2.65 -13.77 11.31
CA LEU A 242 3.55 -12.67 10.91
C LEU A 242 5.03 -13.07 10.90
N ASN A 243 5.49 -13.83 11.90
CA ASN A 243 6.85 -14.37 11.90
C ASN A 243 7.08 -15.27 10.69
N ARG A 244 6.10 -16.09 10.32
CA ARG A 244 6.22 -16.95 9.15
C ARG A 244 6.18 -16.14 7.85
N ALA A 245 5.34 -15.10 7.76
CA ALA A 245 5.26 -14.21 6.61
C ALA A 245 6.60 -13.54 6.29
N VAL A 246 7.28 -12.97 7.28
CA VAL A 246 8.58 -12.31 7.08
C VAL A 246 9.72 -13.29 6.74
N GLN A 247 9.59 -14.57 7.08
CA GLN A 247 10.54 -15.62 6.65
C GLN A 247 10.33 -15.98 5.17
N LEU A 248 9.08 -16.02 4.70
CA LEU A 248 8.73 -16.35 3.32
C LEU A 248 9.03 -15.18 2.37
N ASP A 249 8.67 -13.96 2.78
CA ASP A 249 8.98 -12.75 2.04
C ASP A 249 9.68 -11.71 2.93
N PRO A 250 11.02 -11.73 2.97
CA PRO A 250 11.82 -10.76 3.73
C PRO A 250 11.73 -9.32 3.20
N ASN A 251 11.11 -9.10 2.04
CA ASN A 251 10.92 -7.78 1.45
C ASN A 251 9.47 -7.25 1.60
N SER A 252 8.59 -8.00 2.23
CA SER A 252 7.25 -7.52 2.57
C SER A 252 7.35 -6.46 3.67
N PHE A 253 7.20 -5.21 3.28
CA PHE A 253 7.10 -4.08 4.20
C PHE A 253 5.94 -4.25 5.18
N GLU A 254 4.78 -4.68 4.68
CA GLU A 254 3.55 -4.85 5.42
C GLU A 254 3.69 -5.90 6.53
N ALA A 255 4.33 -7.03 6.22
CA ALA A 255 4.57 -8.10 7.20
C ALA A 255 5.49 -7.62 8.33
N TRP A 256 6.59 -6.93 8.00
CA TRP A 256 7.51 -6.37 9.00
C TRP A 256 6.86 -5.28 9.84
N HIS A 257 6.06 -4.40 9.22
CA HIS A 257 5.30 -3.37 9.94
C HIS A 257 4.35 -4.01 10.95
N ASN A 258 3.50 -4.92 10.51
CA ASN A 258 2.50 -5.58 11.35
C ASN A 258 3.14 -6.39 12.48
N LEU A 259 4.27 -7.05 12.22
CA LEU A 259 5.03 -7.76 13.25
C LEU A 259 5.57 -6.78 14.31
N GLY A 260 6.13 -5.65 13.88
CA GLY A 260 6.63 -4.60 14.77
C GLY A 260 5.52 -3.98 15.62
N VAL A 261 4.38 -3.67 15.01
CA VAL A 261 3.17 -3.19 15.71
C VAL A 261 2.72 -4.21 16.76
N THR A 262 2.66 -5.50 16.38
CA THR A 262 2.23 -6.59 17.26
C THR A 262 3.11 -6.70 18.50
N TYR A 263 4.44 -6.72 18.35
CA TYR A 263 5.36 -6.73 19.47
C TYR A 263 5.25 -5.47 20.34
N PHE A 264 5.12 -4.29 19.72
CA PHE A 264 4.92 -3.03 20.42
C PHE A 264 3.65 -3.06 21.30
N ARG A 265 2.53 -3.54 20.74
CA ARG A 265 1.24 -3.67 21.46
C ARG A 265 1.31 -4.68 22.62
N LEU A 266 2.17 -5.68 22.54
CA LEU A 266 2.46 -6.62 23.60
C LEU A 266 3.46 -6.07 24.63
N ASN A 267 3.91 -4.81 24.50
CA ASN A 267 4.98 -4.19 25.31
C ASN A 267 6.34 -4.92 25.19
N GLN A 268 6.53 -5.73 24.16
CA GLN A 268 7.76 -6.43 23.84
C GLN A 268 8.66 -5.53 22.97
N TYR A 269 9.13 -4.43 23.57
CA TYR A 269 9.83 -3.37 22.84
C TYR A 269 11.18 -3.83 22.26
N LYS A 270 11.87 -4.76 22.94
CA LYS A 270 13.12 -5.32 22.43
C LYS A 270 12.89 -6.09 21.13
N GLU A 271 11.85 -6.90 21.10
CA GLU A 271 11.44 -7.69 19.94
C GLU A 271 10.85 -6.83 18.81
N ALA A 272 10.20 -5.71 19.17
CA ALA A 272 9.61 -4.78 18.20
C ALA A 272 10.66 -4.03 17.37
N ARG A 273 11.84 -3.78 17.94
CA ARG A 273 12.89 -2.94 17.32
C ARG A 273 13.30 -3.43 15.95
N ALA A 274 13.75 -4.67 15.81
CA ALA A 274 14.28 -5.20 14.55
C ALA A 274 13.23 -5.25 13.41
N PRO A 275 11.98 -5.72 13.63
CA PRO A 275 10.94 -5.61 12.63
C PRO A 275 10.64 -4.17 12.17
N LEU A 276 10.59 -3.21 13.09
CA LEU A 276 10.34 -1.80 12.75
C LEU A 276 11.53 -1.18 12.00
N GLU A 277 12.77 -1.49 12.37
CA GLU A 277 13.96 -1.08 11.63
C GLU A 277 13.92 -1.61 10.19
N LYS A 278 13.53 -2.87 9.99
CA LYS A 278 13.40 -3.47 8.67
C LYS A 278 12.29 -2.82 7.86
N SER A 279 11.13 -2.57 8.48
CA SER A 279 10.02 -1.86 7.84
C SER A 279 10.41 -0.44 7.40
N VAL A 280 11.09 0.33 8.27
CA VAL A 280 11.61 1.67 7.96
C VAL A 280 12.66 1.63 6.86
N ALA A 281 13.50 0.59 6.79
CA ALA A 281 14.47 0.42 5.73
C ALA A 281 13.80 0.17 4.37
N LEU A 282 12.72 -0.61 4.33
CA LEU A 282 11.96 -0.92 3.12
C LEU A 282 11.11 0.28 2.66
N ARG A 283 10.46 0.98 3.59
CA ARG A 283 9.67 2.20 3.33
C ARG A 283 10.03 3.32 4.29
N PRO A 284 11.05 4.10 3.95
CA PRO A 284 11.57 5.13 4.86
C PRO A 284 10.57 6.22 5.25
N GLU A 285 9.61 6.54 4.42
CA GLU A 285 8.66 7.64 4.65
C GLU A 285 7.29 7.16 5.15
N PHE A 286 7.17 5.90 5.51
CA PHE A 286 5.96 5.39 6.11
C PHE A 286 5.86 5.83 7.57
N TYR A 287 5.02 6.83 7.84
CA TYR A 287 4.85 7.45 9.15
C TYR A 287 4.64 6.43 10.27
N GLY A 288 3.75 5.43 10.07
CA GLY A 288 3.41 4.42 11.07
C GLY A 288 4.62 3.65 11.59
N SER A 289 5.53 3.22 10.71
CA SER A 289 6.76 2.52 11.13
C SER A 289 7.78 3.45 11.77
N VAL A 290 7.93 4.68 11.24
CA VAL A 290 8.89 5.65 11.75
C VAL A 290 8.52 6.10 13.16
N VAL A 291 7.25 6.41 13.42
CA VAL A 291 6.79 6.84 14.75
C VAL A 291 6.88 5.70 15.76
N LEU A 292 6.50 4.47 15.37
CA LEU A 292 6.58 3.31 16.25
C LEU A 292 8.03 2.91 16.57
N LEU A 293 8.94 3.03 15.60
CA LEU A 293 10.38 2.80 15.88
C LEU A 293 10.89 3.85 16.86
N GLY A 294 10.57 5.13 16.67
CA GLY A 294 10.95 6.19 17.60
C GLY A 294 10.39 5.97 19.00
N ALA A 295 9.11 5.59 19.10
CA ALA A 295 8.47 5.25 20.37
C ALA A 295 9.10 4.00 21.01
N THR A 296 9.40 2.97 20.23
CA THR A 296 10.06 1.74 20.70
C THR A 296 11.44 2.05 21.31
N LEU A 297 12.26 2.85 20.61
CA LEU A 297 13.57 3.26 21.09
C LEU A 297 13.47 4.09 22.37
N TYR A 298 12.51 5.01 22.45
CA TYR A 298 12.22 5.78 23.66
C TYR A 298 11.83 4.87 24.84
N MET A 299 10.95 3.88 24.61
CA MET A 299 10.53 2.93 25.65
C MET A 299 11.70 2.03 26.12
N LEU A 300 12.69 1.81 25.28
CA LEU A 300 13.94 1.09 25.63
C LEU A 300 14.98 1.97 26.35
N GLY A 301 14.72 3.28 26.47
CA GLY A 301 15.67 4.24 27.05
C GLY A 301 16.84 4.60 26.11
N ASP A 302 16.73 4.27 24.82
CA ASP A 302 17.72 4.64 23.79
C ASP A 302 17.36 6.02 23.22
N ASP A 303 17.44 7.05 24.07
CA ASP A 303 17.04 8.42 23.74
C ASP A 303 17.85 8.98 22.55
N ALA A 304 19.09 8.55 22.41
CA ALA A 304 19.98 8.99 21.33
C ALA A 304 19.50 8.49 19.95
N ALA A 305 19.00 7.25 19.88
CA ALA A 305 18.45 6.69 18.68
C ALA A 305 16.98 7.11 18.47
N ALA A 306 16.20 7.33 19.54
CA ALA A 306 14.81 7.73 19.49
C ALA A 306 14.63 9.13 18.88
N LEU A 307 15.47 10.10 19.25
CA LEU A 307 15.34 11.49 18.85
C LEU A 307 15.28 11.70 17.33
N PRO A 308 16.25 11.21 16.51
CA PRO A 308 16.20 11.41 15.06
C PRO A 308 14.99 10.72 14.41
N MET A 309 14.51 9.59 14.96
CA MET A 309 13.31 8.91 14.45
C MET A 309 12.04 9.70 14.75
N LEU A 310 11.90 10.23 15.96
CA LEU A 310 10.77 11.05 16.36
C LEU A 310 10.78 12.42 15.65
N GLU A 311 11.93 13.01 15.40
CA GLU A 311 12.05 14.22 14.57
C GLU A 311 11.62 13.95 13.12
N ARG A 312 11.97 12.79 12.58
CA ARG A 312 11.50 12.34 11.27
C ARG A 312 9.99 12.10 11.27
N ALA A 313 9.46 11.41 12.30
CA ALA A 313 8.02 11.23 12.48
C ALA A 313 7.28 12.57 12.55
N HIS A 314 7.80 13.53 13.32
CA HIS A 314 7.21 14.87 13.42
C HIS A 314 7.25 15.64 12.08
N ARG A 315 8.32 15.49 11.26
CA ARG A 315 8.32 16.05 9.90
C ARG A 315 7.27 15.41 9.00
N LEU A 316 7.08 14.09 9.11
CA LEU A 316 6.07 13.36 8.32
C LEU A 316 4.64 13.68 8.78
N ASN A 317 4.42 13.87 10.08
CA ASN A 317 3.12 14.28 10.64
C ASN A 317 3.31 15.27 11.79
N PRO A 318 3.37 16.60 11.50
CA PRO A 318 3.57 17.63 12.52
C PRO A 318 2.42 17.75 13.53
N ASN A 319 1.24 17.21 13.20
CA ASN A 319 0.03 17.33 14.03
C ASN A 319 -0.10 16.22 15.07
N ASP A 320 0.83 15.27 15.12
CA ASP A 320 0.82 14.23 16.15
C ASP A 320 1.30 14.80 17.49
N ALA A 321 0.31 15.06 18.36
CA ALA A 321 0.57 15.62 19.68
C ALA A 321 1.42 14.71 20.58
N GLN A 322 1.32 13.37 20.42
CA GLN A 322 2.11 12.42 21.20
C GLN A 322 3.59 12.48 20.80
N THR A 323 3.87 12.42 19.51
CA THR A 323 5.24 12.57 18.99
C THR A 323 5.85 13.91 19.42
N THR A 324 5.09 15.00 19.30
CA THR A 324 5.54 16.33 19.71
C THR A 324 5.88 16.38 21.21
N ALA A 325 5.01 15.85 22.07
CA ALA A 325 5.24 15.83 23.53
C ALA A 325 6.48 15.00 23.92
N VAL A 326 6.73 13.87 23.26
CA VAL A 326 7.93 13.06 23.50
C VAL A 326 9.19 13.78 23.04
N LEU A 327 9.15 14.42 21.86
CA LEU A 327 10.26 15.23 21.35
C LEU A 327 10.64 16.39 22.29
N GLU A 328 9.66 17.11 22.83
CA GLU A 328 9.89 18.18 23.79
C GLU A 328 10.58 17.67 25.04
N LYS A 329 10.15 16.51 25.58
CA LYS A 329 10.79 15.87 26.72
C LYS A 329 12.26 15.48 26.45
N LEU A 330 12.53 14.86 25.30
CA LEU A 330 13.88 14.46 24.92
C LEU A 330 14.80 15.68 24.74
N ARG A 331 14.34 16.72 24.07
CA ARG A 331 15.10 17.98 23.87
C ARG A 331 15.35 18.70 25.19
N ALA A 332 14.40 18.69 26.13
CA ALA A 332 14.58 19.26 27.46
C ALA A 332 15.60 18.50 28.29
N ALA A 333 15.65 17.16 28.18
CA ALA A 333 16.63 16.33 28.84
C ALA A 333 18.06 16.59 28.30
N GLN A 334 18.23 16.71 26.99
CA GLN A 334 19.55 17.03 26.38
C GLN A 334 20.12 18.40 26.76
N LYS A 335 19.26 19.39 27.05
CA LYS A 335 19.72 20.73 27.50
C LYS A 335 20.21 20.76 28.95
N LYS A 336 19.93 19.72 29.74
CA LYS A 336 20.30 19.63 31.14
C LYS A 336 21.59 18.84 31.39
N ASN A 337 22.05 18.11 30.38
CA ASN A 337 23.33 17.39 30.36
C ASN A 337 24.36 18.18 29.55
#